data_934ce2c296873c4e175ae3122059be55
#
_entry.id   934ce2c296873c4e175ae3122059be55
#
_cell.length_a   1.000
_cell.length_b   1.000
_cell.length_c   1.000
_cell.angle_alpha   90.00
_cell.angle_beta   90.00
_cell.angle_gamma   90.00
#
_symmetry.space_group_name_H-M   'P 1'
#
loop_
_entity.id
_entity.type
_entity.pdbx_description
1 polymer ?
#
loop_
_entity_poly.entity_id
_entity_poly.type
_entity_poly.pdbx_seq_one_letter_code
_entity_poly.pdbx_strand_id
1 'polypeptide(L)'
;MIRLADRLGWRFLNGIAGLHDTIVVLYRNPRRLWSSCGYHLVSWLLGTVETMAGLYVLGVDAGLREALIIESLGQAVRSAGFAVPGALGVQEGGYILICGLLGISPQSAIELSLLRRIREVVLGVPGLIAWQRIEARFAGRNASLRAAADSSTRRGGTIQ
;
A
#
# COMPACT_ATOMS: atom_id res chain seq x y z
N MET A 1 25.90 -18.09 17.72
CA MET A 1 24.81 -18.03 16.73
C MET A 1 23.43 -18.36 17.29
N ILE A 2 23.28 -19.24 18.26
CA ILE A 2 21.98 -19.66 18.85
C ILE A 2 21.24 -18.51 19.57
N ARG A 3 21.94 -17.60 20.23
CA ARG A 3 21.33 -16.47 20.99
C ARG A 3 20.70 -15.36 20.12
N LEU A 4 21.07 -15.25 18.85
CA LEU A 4 20.45 -14.29 17.91
C LEU A 4 19.14 -14.84 17.36
N ALA A 5 19.07 -16.13 17.08
CA ALA A 5 17.86 -16.81 16.62
C ALA A 5 16.75 -16.77 17.67
N ASP A 6 17.11 -16.98 18.96
CA ASP A 6 16.15 -16.86 20.07
C ASP A 6 15.59 -15.44 20.23
N ARG A 7 16.42 -14.41 20.13
CA ARG A 7 15.96 -13.03 20.25
C ARG A 7 15.08 -12.58 19.06
N LEU A 8 15.37 -13.06 17.84
CA LEU A 8 14.49 -12.82 16.68
C LEU A 8 13.17 -13.57 16.84
N GLY A 9 13.19 -14.83 17.26
CA GLY A 9 11.98 -15.63 17.46
C GLY A 9 11.04 -15.02 18.52
N TRP A 10 11.57 -14.58 19.66
CA TRP A 10 10.77 -13.94 20.72
C TRP A 10 10.18 -12.58 20.29
N ARG A 11 10.93 -11.79 19.52
CA ARG A 11 10.39 -10.51 18.98
C ARG A 11 9.32 -10.74 17.93
N PHE A 12 9.46 -11.81 17.15
CA PHE A 12 8.46 -12.20 16.14
C PHE A 12 7.18 -12.73 16.80
N LEU A 13 7.31 -13.59 17.81
CA LEU A 13 6.17 -14.13 18.56
C LEU A 13 5.43 -13.05 19.35
N ASN A 14 6.13 -12.11 19.99
CA ASN A 14 5.51 -10.97 20.66
C ASN A 14 4.83 -10.02 19.65
N GLY A 15 5.36 -9.89 18.44
CA GLY A 15 4.72 -9.15 17.35
C GLY A 15 3.41 -9.80 16.90
N ILE A 16 3.38 -11.15 16.81
CA ILE A 16 2.17 -11.91 16.45
C ILE A 16 1.11 -11.82 17.56
N ALA A 17 1.49 -11.91 18.83
CA ALA A 17 0.57 -11.76 19.95
C ALA A 17 -0.07 -10.35 19.97
N GLY A 18 0.74 -9.30 19.78
CA GLY A 18 0.24 -7.93 19.67
C GLY A 18 -0.65 -7.69 18.43
N LEU A 19 -0.38 -8.41 17.35
CA LEU A 19 -1.22 -8.38 16.15
C LEU A 19 -2.61 -9.00 16.41
N HIS A 20 -2.65 -10.13 17.13
CA HIS A 20 -3.89 -10.80 17.50
C HIS A 20 -4.78 -9.88 18.35
N ASP A 21 -4.23 -9.26 19.38
CA ASP A 21 -4.95 -8.33 20.24
C ASP A 21 -5.46 -7.10 19.47
N THR A 22 -4.66 -6.59 18.53
CA THR A 22 -5.05 -5.47 17.67
C THR A 22 -6.20 -5.87 16.75
N ILE A 23 -6.17 -7.06 16.18
CA ILE A 23 -7.25 -7.60 15.34
C ILE A 23 -8.54 -7.74 16.16
N VAL A 24 -8.48 -8.32 17.35
CA VAL A 24 -9.64 -8.48 18.23
C VAL A 24 -10.24 -7.13 18.61
N VAL A 25 -9.43 -6.14 18.95
CA VAL A 25 -9.87 -4.77 19.24
C VAL A 25 -10.53 -4.10 18.02
N LEU A 26 -9.99 -4.33 16.82
CA LEU A 26 -10.54 -3.81 15.57
C LEU A 26 -11.94 -4.40 15.29
N TYR A 27 -12.09 -5.72 15.47
CA TYR A 27 -13.38 -6.40 15.28
C TYR A 27 -14.44 -6.01 16.32
N ARG A 28 -14.04 -5.55 17.50
CA ARG A 28 -14.96 -5.02 18.53
C ARG A 28 -15.58 -3.67 18.15
N ASN A 29 -15.05 -2.98 17.16
CA ASN A 29 -15.55 -1.67 16.74
C ASN A 29 -16.14 -1.73 15.31
N PRO A 30 -17.38 -2.23 15.14
CA PRO A 30 -17.96 -2.49 13.82
C PRO A 30 -18.06 -1.23 12.95
N ARG A 31 -18.21 -0.04 13.56
CA ARG A 31 -18.25 1.22 12.81
C ARG A 31 -16.93 1.50 12.08
N ARG A 32 -15.79 1.25 12.72
CA ARG A 32 -14.47 1.43 12.09
C ARG A 32 -14.24 0.40 10.98
N LEU A 33 -14.67 -0.84 11.20
CA LEU A 33 -14.57 -1.91 10.22
C LEU A 33 -15.39 -1.57 8.97
N TRP A 34 -16.66 -1.20 9.13
CA TRP A 34 -17.53 -0.82 8.01
C TRP A 34 -17.02 0.43 7.28
N SER A 35 -16.51 1.42 8.00
CA SER A 35 -15.89 2.61 7.40
C SER A 35 -14.67 2.22 6.56
N SER A 36 -13.79 1.35 7.07
CA SER A 36 -12.61 0.88 6.32
C SER A 36 -13.01 0.09 5.08
N CYS A 37 -13.99 -0.81 5.19
CA CYS A 37 -14.54 -1.54 4.04
C CYS A 37 -15.15 -0.59 3.00
N GLY A 38 -15.88 0.43 3.46
CA GLY A 38 -16.47 1.44 2.59
C GLY A 38 -15.41 2.23 1.81
N TYR A 39 -14.37 2.71 2.47
CA TYR A 39 -13.25 3.39 1.81
C TYR A 39 -12.53 2.48 0.81
N HIS A 40 -12.34 1.22 1.16
CA HIS A 40 -11.70 0.26 0.25
C HIS A 40 -12.57 -0.01 -0.99
N LEU A 41 -13.88 -0.17 -0.80
CA LEU A 41 -14.83 -0.35 -1.90
C LEU A 41 -14.87 0.87 -2.83
N VAL A 42 -14.92 2.08 -2.26
CA VAL A 42 -14.86 3.32 -3.05
C VAL A 42 -13.56 3.41 -3.85
N SER A 43 -12.43 3.11 -3.22
CA SER A 43 -11.13 3.10 -3.90
C SER A 43 -11.09 2.10 -5.06
N TRP A 44 -11.68 0.91 -4.86
CA TRP A 44 -11.74 -0.12 -5.89
C TRP A 44 -12.66 0.28 -7.06
N LEU A 45 -13.82 0.89 -6.77
CA LEU A 45 -14.72 1.42 -7.78
C LEU A 45 -14.07 2.56 -8.60
N LEU A 46 -13.33 3.44 -7.93
CA LEU A 46 -12.55 4.48 -8.62
C LEU A 46 -11.50 3.87 -9.55
N GLY A 47 -10.82 2.81 -9.13
CA GLY A 47 -9.90 2.05 -9.98
C GLY A 47 -10.60 1.45 -11.22
N THR A 48 -11.83 0.96 -11.06
CA THR A 48 -12.63 0.46 -12.19
C THR A 48 -12.99 1.58 -13.18
N VAL A 49 -13.42 2.73 -12.68
CA VAL A 49 -13.73 3.90 -13.52
C VAL A 49 -12.49 4.38 -14.28
N GLU A 50 -11.34 4.38 -13.62
CA GLU A 50 -10.06 4.71 -14.23
C GLU A 50 -9.67 3.70 -15.33
N THR A 51 -9.85 2.41 -15.08
CA THR A 51 -9.60 1.36 -16.10
C THR A 51 -10.49 1.59 -17.32
N MET A 52 -11.77 1.87 -17.09
CA MET A 52 -12.72 2.16 -18.17
C MET A 52 -12.32 3.43 -18.95
N ALA A 53 -11.93 4.49 -18.25
CA ALA A 53 -11.46 5.72 -18.89
C ALA A 53 -10.16 5.48 -19.69
N GLY A 54 -9.23 4.68 -19.15
CA GLY A 54 -8.00 4.30 -19.86
C GLY A 54 -8.29 3.54 -21.14
N LEU A 55 -9.17 2.54 -21.12
CA LEU A 55 -9.57 1.79 -22.30
C LEU A 55 -10.25 2.68 -23.34
N TYR A 56 -11.12 3.59 -22.88
CA TYR A 56 -11.77 4.57 -23.76
C TYR A 56 -10.75 5.47 -24.47
N VAL A 57 -9.76 5.99 -23.76
CA VAL A 57 -8.68 6.83 -24.33
C VAL A 57 -7.84 6.05 -25.34
N LEU A 58 -7.65 4.76 -25.12
CA LEU A 58 -6.93 3.85 -26.02
C LEU A 58 -7.79 3.43 -27.24
N GLY A 59 -9.02 3.90 -27.35
CA GLY A 59 -9.93 3.57 -28.46
C GLY A 59 -10.47 2.14 -28.37
N VAL A 60 -10.43 1.51 -27.21
CA VAL A 60 -10.99 0.18 -26.97
C VAL A 60 -12.43 0.33 -26.49
N ASP A 61 -13.37 -0.20 -27.26
CA ASP A 61 -14.79 -0.25 -26.91
C ASP A 61 -15.02 -1.35 -25.85
N ALA A 62 -14.75 -1.00 -24.60
CA ALA A 62 -14.91 -1.88 -23.46
C ALA A 62 -15.87 -1.24 -22.44
N GLY A 63 -16.84 -2.05 -22.01
CA GLY A 63 -17.85 -1.61 -21.05
C GLY A 63 -17.40 -1.74 -19.60
N LEU A 64 -18.33 -1.44 -18.71
CA LEU A 64 -18.13 -1.56 -17.25
C LEU A 64 -17.74 -2.99 -16.84
N ARG A 65 -18.30 -4.00 -17.50
CA ARG A 65 -18.04 -5.41 -17.20
C ARG A 65 -16.58 -5.76 -17.44
N GLU A 66 -16.03 -5.40 -18.59
CA GLU A 66 -14.64 -5.63 -18.96
C GLU A 66 -13.71 -4.88 -18.02
N ALA A 67 -14.02 -3.62 -17.70
CA ALA A 67 -13.26 -2.82 -16.74
C ALA A 67 -13.24 -3.44 -15.33
N LEU A 68 -14.37 -3.96 -14.85
CA LEU A 68 -14.46 -4.67 -13.56
C LEU A 68 -13.60 -5.93 -13.54
N ILE A 69 -13.64 -6.72 -14.60
CA ILE A 69 -12.84 -7.95 -14.72
C ILE A 69 -11.36 -7.60 -14.72
N ILE A 70 -10.94 -6.64 -15.53
CA ILE A 70 -9.55 -6.20 -15.62
C ILE A 70 -9.06 -5.66 -14.28
N GLU A 71 -9.86 -4.85 -13.60
CA GLU A 71 -9.50 -4.29 -12.27
C GLU A 71 -9.34 -5.39 -11.23
N SER A 72 -10.31 -6.30 -11.13
CA SER A 72 -10.31 -7.37 -10.13
C SER A 72 -9.16 -8.36 -10.35
N LEU A 73 -8.98 -8.85 -11.57
CA LEU A 73 -7.90 -9.77 -11.91
C LEU A 73 -6.54 -9.08 -11.89
N GLY A 74 -6.46 -7.83 -12.30
CA GLY A 74 -5.26 -7.01 -12.20
C GLY A 74 -4.77 -6.86 -10.75
N GLN A 75 -5.69 -6.67 -9.80
CA GLN A 75 -5.36 -6.66 -8.37
C GLN A 75 -4.86 -8.03 -7.89
N ALA A 76 -5.44 -9.12 -8.36
CA ALA A 76 -4.97 -10.47 -8.03
C ALA A 76 -3.55 -10.72 -8.56
N VAL A 77 -3.28 -10.34 -9.81
CA VAL A 77 -1.93 -10.43 -10.42
C VAL A 77 -0.93 -9.60 -9.64
N ARG A 78 -1.29 -8.38 -9.24
CA ARG A 78 -0.43 -7.49 -8.44
C ARG A 78 -0.11 -8.11 -7.08
N SER A 79 -1.12 -8.69 -6.42
CA SER A 79 -0.95 -9.36 -5.13
C SER A 79 -0.06 -10.60 -5.24
N ALA A 80 -0.19 -11.38 -6.32
CA ALA A 80 0.67 -12.53 -6.59
C ALA A 80 2.11 -12.11 -6.95
N GLY A 81 2.27 -10.97 -7.64
CA GLY A 81 3.55 -10.42 -8.06
C GLY A 81 4.35 -9.76 -6.94
N PHE A 82 3.81 -9.65 -5.72
CA PHE A 82 4.48 -8.99 -4.59
C PHE A 82 5.85 -9.61 -4.25
N ALA A 83 6.04 -10.90 -4.50
CA ALA A 83 7.29 -11.62 -4.27
C ALA A 83 8.40 -11.26 -5.29
N VAL A 84 8.03 -10.62 -6.41
CA VAL A 84 8.98 -10.19 -7.45
C VAL A 84 9.28 -8.70 -7.26
N PRO A 85 10.55 -8.30 -7.06
CA PRO A 85 10.92 -6.90 -6.88
C PRO A 85 10.40 -6.02 -8.03
N GLY A 86 9.53 -5.04 -7.69
CA GLY A 86 8.89 -4.16 -8.66
C GLY A 86 7.79 -4.78 -9.51
N ALA A 87 7.48 -6.08 -9.33
CA ALA A 87 6.49 -6.85 -10.11
C ALA A 87 6.64 -6.67 -11.65
N LEU A 88 7.87 -6.32 -12.09
CA LEU A 88 8.22 -6.09 -13.49
C LEU A 88 8.02 -7.37 -14.30
N GLY A 89 7.28 -7.28 -15.40
CA GLY A 89 6.97 -8.41 -16.25
C GLY A 89 5.75 -9.23 -15.80
N VAL A 90 5.55 -9.46 -14.50
CA VAL A 90 4.39 -10.20 -13.98
C VAL A 90 3.10 -9.42 -14.22
N GLN A 91 3.14 -8.12 -13.97
CA GLN A 91 1.99 -7.24 -14.13
C GLN A 91 1.63 -7.08 -15.61
N GLU A 92 2.62 -6.80 -16.46
CA GLU A 92 2.42 -6.69 -17.91
C GLU A 92 1.89 -8.00 -18.53
N GLY A 93 2.51 -9.12 -18.18
CA GLY A 93 2.06 -10.45 -18.61
C GLY A 93 0.64 -10.75 -18.14
N GLY A 94 0.29 -10.38 -16.91
CA GLY A 94 -1.05 -10.51 -16.37
C GLY A 94 -2.08 -9.70 -17.14
N TYR A 95 -1.78 -8.44 -17.46
CA TYR A 95 -2.67 -7.61 -18.28
C TYR A 95 -2.85 -8.15 -19.70
N ILE A 96 -1.77 -8.63 -20.34
CA ILE A 96 -1.83 -9.25 -21.67
C ILE A 96 -2.77 -10.47 -21.63
N LEU A 97 -2.64 -11.34 -20.63
CA LEU A 97 -3.51 -12.51 -20.49
C LEU A 97 -4.97 -12.12 -20.25
N ILE A 98 -5.24 -11.22 -19.31
CA ILE A 98 -6.60 -10.81 -18.95
C ILE A 98 -7.27 -10.12 -20.13
N CYS A 99 -6.61 -9.17 -20.77
CA CYS A 99 -7.11 -8.44 -21.92
C CYS A 99 -7.31 -9.39 -23.13
N GLY A 100 -6.39 -10.34 -23.33
CA GLY A 100 -6.51 -11.35 -24.38
C GLY A 100 -7.74 -12.23 -24.21
N LEU A 101 -8.10 -12.61 -22.97
CA LEU A 101 -9.35 -13.35 -22.68
C LEU A 101 -10.61 -12.54 -22.99
N LEU A 102 -10.52 -11.22 -22.96
CA LEU A 102 -11.61 -10.29 -23.27
C LEU A 102 -11.61 -9.83 -24.74
N GLY A 103 -10.72 -10.37 -25.58
CA GLY A 103 -10.59 -9.99 -26.98
C GLY A 103 -9.93 -8.62 -27.21
N ILE A 104 -9.29 -8.05 -26.20
CA ILE A 104 -8.54 -6.79 -26.28
C ILE A 104 -7.13 -7.09 -26.77
N SER A 105 -6.60 -6.24 -27.67
CA SER A 105 -5.27 -6.45 -28.27
C SER A 105 -4.16 -6.44 -27.21
N PRO A 106 -3.09 -7.23 -27.39
CA PRO A 106 -1.93 -7.20 -26.50
C PRO A 106 -1.27 -5.82 -26.42
N GLN A 107 -1.32 -5.06 -27.50
CA GLN A 107 -0.81 -3.70 -27.53
C GLN A 107 -1.57 -2.79 -26.56
N SER A 108 -2.89 -2.78 -26.64
CA SER A 108 -3.74 -1.99 -25.70
C SER A 108 -3.57 -2.43 -24.26
N ALA A 109 -3.31 -3.73 -24.02
CA ALA A 109 -3.03 -4.25 -22.68
C ALA A 109 -1.74 -3.68 -22.10
N ILE A 110 -0.68 -3.59 -22.90
CA ILE A 110 0.60 -3.00 -22.50
C ILE A 110 0.43 -1.50 -22.25
N GLU A 111 -0.25 -0.79 -23.15
CA GLU A 111 -0.52 0.65 -23.04
C GLU A 111 -1.31 0.95 -21.75
N LEU A 112 -2.32 0.15 -21.42
CA LEU A 112 -3.08 0.26 -20.17
C LEU A 112 -2.18 0.03 -18.94
N SER A 113 -1.29 -0.96 -18.98
CA SER A 113 -0.38 -1.24 -17.87
C SER A 113 0.61 -0.10 -17.66
N LEU A 114 1.12 0.51 -18.73
CA LEU A 114 2.01 1.67 -18.67
C LEU A 114 1.30 2.92 -18.14
N LEU A 115 0.06 3.16 -18.58
CA LEU A 115 -0.76 4.26 -18.08
C LEU A 115 -0.93 4.17 -16.55
N ARG A 116 -1.20 2.98 -16.05
CA ARG A 116 -1.28 2.72 -14.60
C ARG A 116 0.02 2.97 -13.87
N ARG A 117 1.16 2.57 -14.43
CA ARG A 117 2.46 2.86 -13.83
C ARG A 117 2.76 4.35 -13.74
N ILE A 118 2.48 5.09 -14.81
CA ILE A 118 2.64 6.55 -14.81
C ILE A 118 1.84 7.15 -13.68
N ARG A 119 0.58 6.76 -13.52
CA ARG A 119 -0.26 7.22 -12.42
C ARG A 119 0.33 6.86 -11.05
N GLU A 120 0.78 5.63 -10.85
CA GLU A 120 1.37 5.17 -9.59
C GLU A 120 2.60 6.00 -9.21
N VAL A 121 3.44 6.33 -10.17
CA VAL A 121 4.60 7.19 -9.97
C VAL A 121 4.16 8.63 -9.67
N VAL A 122 3.24 9.18 -10.45
CA VAL A 122 2.75 10.55 -10.31
C VAL A 122 2.07 10.78 -8.96
N LEU A 123 1.32 9.80 -8.46
CA LEU A 123 0.65 9.90 -7.15
C LEU A 123 1.53 9.43 -6.00
N GLY A 124 2.38 8.42 -6.23
CA GLY A 124 3.25 7.84 -5.20
C GLY A 124 4.38 8.76 -4.78
N VAL A 125 5.02 9.44 -5.73
CA VAL A 125 6.14 10.35 -5.43
C VAL A 125 5.75 11.50 -4.51
N PRO A 126 4.68 12.27 -4.77
CA PRO A 126 4.22 13.29 -3.83
C PRO A 126 3.83 12.74 -2.47
N GLY A 127 3.18 11.57 -2.44
CA GLY A 127 2.82 10.89 -1.19
C GLY A 127 4.05 10.52 -0.35
N LEU A 128 5.08 10.00 -0.98
CA LEU A 128 6.34 9.65 -0.32
C LEU A 128 7.06 10.89 0.24
N ILE A 129 7.10 11.97 -0.54
CA ILE A 129 7.68 13.26 -0.11
C ILE A 129 6.90 13.82 1.09
N ALA A 130 5.57 13.78 1.06
CA ALA A 130 4.73 14.22 2.16
C ALA A 130 5.00 13.39 3.43
N TRP A 131 5.07 12.08 3.31
CA TRP A 131 5.42 11.17 4.41
C TRP A 131 6.78 11.53 5.02
N GLN A 132 7.84 11.61 4.21
CA GLN A 132 9.19 11.93 4.69
C GLN A 132 9.23 13.27 5.45
N ARG A 133 8.51 14.28 4.97
CA ARG A 133 8.42 15.57 5.66
C ARG A 133 7.69 15.48 7.00
N ILE A 134 6.64 14.69 7.08
CA ILE A 134 5.88 14.46 8.33
C ILE A 134 6.78 13.72 9.32
N GLU A 135 7.44 12.66 8.90
CA GLU A 135 8.31 11.85 9.75
C GLU A 135 9.51 12.66 10.27
N ALA A 136 10.14 13.46 9.43
CA ALA A 136 11.22 14.36 9.84
C ALA A 136 10.76 15.36 10.92
N ARG A 137 9.54 15.89 10.82
CA ARG A 137 8.97 16.78 11.85
C ARG A 137 8.75 16.06 13.17
N PHE A 138 8.26 14.82 13.16
CA PHE A 138 8.05 14.03 14.37
C PHE A 138 9.39 13.62 15.01
N ALA A 139 10.39 13.23 14.22
CA ALA A 139 11.73 12.92 14.71
C ALA A 139 12.39 14.12 15.38
N GLY A 140 12.32 15.31 14.79
CA GLY A 140 12.82 16.56 15.35
C GLY A 140 12.15 16.90 16.69
N ARG A 141 10.84 16.75 16.79
CA ARG A 141 10.08 17.01 18.04
C ARG A 141 10.45 16.03 19.15
N ASN A 142 10.64 14.77 18.83
CA ASN A 142 11.06 13.77 19.81
C ASN A 142 12.50 13.99 20.29
N ALA A 143 13.39 14.46 19.41
CA ALA A 143 14.75 14.82 19.79
C ALA A 143 14.79 16.03 20.74
N SER A 144 14.00 17.07 20.47
CA SER A 144 13.90 18.24 21.33
C SER A 144 13.33 17.92 22.72
N LEU A 145 12.30 17.05 22.78
CA LEU A 145 11.73 16.60 24.06
C LEU A 145 12.74 15.79 24.89
N ARG A 146 13.53 14.93 24.25
CA ARG A 146 14.61 14.19 24.93
C ARG A 146 15.70 15.10 25.45
N ALA A 147 16.13 16.07 24.67
CA ALA A 147 17.11 17.06 25.08
C ALA A 147 16.63 17.92 26.27
N ALA A 148 15.36 18.31 26.27
CA ALA A 148 14.73 19.04 27.37
C ALA A 148 14.66 18.19 28.64
N ALA A 149 14.31 16.91 28.53
CA ALA A 149 14.26 15.97 29.66
C ALA A 149 15.67 15.76 30.27
N ASP A 150 16.70 15.58 29.43
CA ASP A 150 18.07 15.38 29.88
C ASP A 150 18.64 16.63 30.59
N SER A 151 18.30 17.83 30.08
CA SER A 151 18.68 19.10 30.70
C SER A 151 18.02 19.33 32.05
N SER A 152 16.77 18.89 32.24
CA SER A 152 16.05 18.98 33.52
C SER A 152 16.65 18.05 34.60
N THR A 153 17.04 16.84 34.17
CA THR A 153 17.67 15.84 35.06
C THR A 153 19.06 16.31 35.54
N ARG A 154 19.84 16.97 34.69
CA ARG A 154 21.14 17.52 35.04
C ARG A 154 21.03 18.70 36.03
N ARG A 155 20.01 19.54 35.93
CA ARG A 155 19.78 20.67 36.87
C ARG A 155 19.27 20.21 38.25
N GLY A 156 18.54 19.11 38.29
CA GLY A 156 18.05 18.53 39.58
C GLY A 156 19.13 17.81 40.41
N GLY A 157 20.22 17.36 39.78
CA GLY A 157 21.32 16.60 40.40
C GLY A 157 22.40 17.45 41.11
N THR A 158 22.31 18.78 41.11
CA THR A 158 23.37 19.69 41.65
C THR A 158 23.00 20.27 42.99
N ILE A 159 21.96 19.78 43.69
CA ILE A 159 21.56 20.20 45.02
C ILE A 159 21.74 19.03 46.00
N GLN A 160 22.96 18.71 46.37
CA GLN A 160 23.36 17.99 47.59
C GLN A 160 24.69 18.51 48.10
#